data_b87719156ee32ba306b7ce2f7a74a07c
#
_entry.id   b87719156ee32ba306b7ce2f7a74a07c
#
_cell.length_a   1.000
_cell.length_b   1.000
_cell.length_c   1.000
_cell.angle_alpha   90.00
_cell.angle_beta   90.00
_cell.angle_gamma   90.00
#
_symmetry.space_group_name_H-M   'P 1'
#
loop_
_entity.id
_entity.type
_entity.pdbx_description
1 polymer ?
#
loop_
_entity_poly.entity_id
_entity_poly.type
_entity_poly.pdbx_seq_one_letter_code
_entity_poly.pdbx_strand_id
1 'polypeptide(L)'
;MKNLLVLLVLFCTTCSFAQNYIVYSVVGEVCLSTNGTYTTIEKKQVLTSNSYIKIAEGGTLIVLNQDEKKLCTIKTIGEGTITSLLATTGNKSQSLTESYFTYIIEKMKSDGKENPNTYMQSAGTSYRDVDSTTISDLLLK
;
A
#
# COMPACT_ATOMS: atom_id res chain seq x y z
N MET A 1 9.28 -34.22 -34.34
CA MET A 1 9.87 -34.07 -33.00
C MET A 1 10.54 -32.71 -32.81
N LYS A 2 11.28 -32.20 -33.76
CA LYS A 2 11.90 -30.86 -33.62
C LYS A 2 10.86 -29.73 -33.43
N ASN A 3 9.74 -29.78 -34.12
CA ASN A 3 8.69 -28.75 -34.02
C ASN A 3 7.90 -28.81 -32.70
N LEU A 4 7.78 -29.98 -32.09
CA LEU A 4 7.15 -30.15 -30.79
C LEU A 4 7.98 -29.52 -29.65
N LEU A 5 9.31 -29.64 -29.77
CA LEU A 5 10.24 -29.08 -28.80
C LEU A 5 10.29 -27.56 -28.86
N VAL A 6 10.20 -26.99 -30.07
CA VAL A 6 10.11 -25.52 -30.26
C VAL A 6 8.78 -24.99 -29.71
N LEU A 7 7.68 -25.72 -29.89
CA LEU A 7 6.38 -25.36 -29.34
C LEU A 7 6.39 -25.38 -27.79
N LEU A 8 7.05 -26.38 -27.21
CA LEU A 8 7.19 -26.49 -25.74
C LEU A 8 8.00 -25.34 -25.16
N VAL A 9 9.07 -24.94 -25.83
CA VAL A 9 9.92 -23.81 -25.40
C VAL A 9 9.14 -22.49 -25.51
N LEU A 10 8.32 -22.33 -26.55
CA LEU A 10 7.49 -21.13 -26.70
C LEU A 10 6.41 -21.01 -25.61
N PHE A 11 5.95 -22.14 -25.06
CA PHE A 11 4.94 -22.16 -24.00
C PHE A 11 5.49 -21.79 -22.63
N CYS A 12 6.81 -21.95 -22.41
CA CYS A 12 7.46 -21.60 -21.14
C CYS A 12 7.75 -20.11 -20.97
N THR A 13 7.62 -19.28 -22.00
CA THR A 13 7.99 -17.86 -21.95
C THR A 13 6.91 -16.92 -21.44
N THR A 14 5.72 -17.41 -21.09
CA THR A 14 4.62 -16.59 -20.58
C THR A 14 4.51 -16.61 -19.05
N CYS A 15 5.62 -16.76 -18.33
CA CYS A 15 5.63 -16.41 -16.91
C CYS A 15 5.51 -14.90 -16.76
N SER A 16 4.30 -14.39 -16.90
CA SER A 16 3.99 -13.02 -16.47
C SER A 16 4.21 -12.95 -14.98
N PHE A 17 5.29 -12.34 -14.56
CA PHE A 17 5.49 -11.99 -13.15
C PHE A 17 4.44 -10.95 -12.80
N ALA A 18 3.31 -11.39 -12.27
CA ALA A 18 2.31 -10.51 -11.73
C ALA A 18 2.89 -9.84 -10.48
N GLN A 19 3.13 -8.55 -10.55
CA GLN A 19 3.58 -7.77 -9.40
C GLN A 19 2.52 -7.84 -8.29
N ASN A 20 2.96 -8.01 -7.06
CA ASN A 20 2.10 -8.06 -5.89
C ASN A 20 2.03 -6.71 -5.20
N TYR A 21 0.82 -6.28 -4.92
CA TYR A 21 0.52 -5.05 -4.20
C TYR A 21 -0.20 -5.37 -2.90
N ILE A 22 0.22 -4.76 -1.80
CA ILE A 22 -0.50 -4.84 -0.54
C ILE A 22 -1.26 -3.53 -0.32
N VAL A 23 -2.53 -3.61 0.01
CA VAL A 23 -3.34 -2.44 0.35
C VAL A 23 -2.87 -1.86 1.68
N TYR A 24 -2.30 -0.66 1.62
CA TYR A 24 -1.83 0.07 2.80
C TYR A 24 -2.95 0.90 3.42
N SER A 25 -3.71 1.61 2.61
CA SER A 25 -4.82 2.45 3.07
C SER A 25 -5.89 2.58 1.99
N VAL A 26 -7.14 2.65 2.43
CA VAL A 26 -8.30 2.91 1.58
C VAL A 26 -9.08 4.04 2.20
N VAL A 27 -9.40 5.05 1.40
CA VAL A 27 -10.25 6.18 1.79
C VAL A 27 -11.38 6.29 0.78
N GLY A 28 -12.59 6.44 1.27
CA GLY A 28 -13.77 6.50 0.41
C GLY A 28 -14.18 5.13 -0.14
N GLU A 29 -14.92 5.14 -1.22
CA GLU A 29 -15.44 3.92 -1.83
C GLU A 29 -14.50 3.40 -2.90
N VAL A 30 -13.84 2.29 -2.61
CA VAL A 30 -12.95 1.57 -3.53
C VAL A 30 -13.33 0.09 -3.54
N CYS A 31 -13.64 -0.44 -4.71
CA CYS A 31 -14.10 -1.80 -4.87
C CYS A 31 -13.16 -2.61 -5.79
N LEU A 32 -13.03 -3.89 -5.48
CA LEU A 32 -12.40 -4.88 -6.33
C LEU A 32 -13.47 -5.57 -7.16
N SER A 33 -13.28 -5.62 -8.46
CA SER A 33 -14.14 -6.39 -9.35
C SER A 33 -13.55 -7.78 -9.60
N THR A 34 -14.31 -8.79 -9.25
CA THR A 34 -13.98 -10.19 -9.52
C THR A 34 -15.17 -10.83 -10.25
N ASN A 35 -14.97 -11.20 -11.52
CA ASN A 35 -16.00 -11.82 -12.34
C ASN A 35 -17.32 -11.03 -12.40
N GLY A 36 -17.24 -9.69 -12.44
CA GLY A 36 -18.40 -8.81 -12.48
C GLY A 36 -19.05 -8.53 -11.12
N THR A 37 -18.52 -9.09 -10.05
CA THR A 37 -18.96 -8.80 -8.68
C THR A 37 -18.00 -7.80 -8.04
N TYR A 38 -18.57 -6.76 -7.43
CA TYR A 38 -17.81 -5.73 -6.73
C TYR A 38 -17.76 -6.02 -5.23
N THR A 39 -16.57 -6.10 -4.69
CA THR A 39 -16.33 -6.25 -3.25
C THR A 39 -15.50 -5.11 -2.72
N THR A 40 -15.82 -4.62 -1.54
CA THR A 40 -15.04 -3.56 -0.91
C THR A 40 -13.62 -4.02 -0.63
N ILE A 41 -12.64 -3.19 -0.93
CA ILE A 41 -11.23 -3.47 -0.65
C ILE A 41 -10.94 -3.15 0.81
N GLU A 42 -10.26 -4.05 1.48
CA GLU A 42 -9.82 -3.89 2.87
C GLU A 42 -8.31 -3.66 2.98
N LYS A 43 -7.89 -3.05 4.08
CA LYS A 43 -6.46 -2.93 4.41
C LYS A 43 -5.81 -4.31 4.50
N LYS A 44 -4.54 -4.39 4.11
CA LYS A 44 -3.72 -5.61 4.10
C LYS A 44 -4.09 -6.65 3.04
N GLN A 45 -5.13 -6.39 2.26
CA GLN A 45 -5.48 -7.26 1.16
C GLN A 45 -4.37 -7.27 0.10
N VAL A 46 -4.04 -8.45 -0.40
CA VAL A 46 -3.06 -8.61 -1.48
C VAL A 46 -3.77 -8.53 -2.82
N LEU A 47 -3.31 -7.64 -3.67
CA LEU A 47 -3.81 -7.46 -5.03
C LEU A 47 -2.68 -7.76 -6.02
N THR A 48 -3.04 -8.12 -7.24
CA THR A 48 -2.10 -8.30 -8.34
C THR A 48 -2.16 -7.11 -9.29
N SER A 49 -1.16 -6.95 -10.14
CA SER A 49 -1.14 -5.91 -11.17
C SER A 49 -2.36 -5.93 -12.09
N ASN A 50 -2.94 -7.11 -12.29
CA ASN A 50 -4.12 -7.34 -13.13
C ASN A 50 -5.45 -7.25 -12.37
N SER A 51 -5.43 -7.02 -11.06
CA SER A 51 -6.65 -6.82 -10.28
C SER A 51 -7.41 -5.61 -10.81
N TYR A 52 -8.69 -5.82 -11.12
CA TYR A 52 -9.56 -4.77 -11.64
C TYR A 52 -10.26 -4.06 -10.49
N ILE A 53 -10.00 -2.78 -10.34
CA ILE A 53 -10.53 -1.95 -9.26
C ILE A 53 -11.39 -0.80 -9.78
N LYS A 54 -12.34 -0.40 -8.97
CA LYS A 54 -13.20 0.75 -9.21
C LYS A 54 -13.05 1.73 -8.07
N ILE A 55 -12.72 2.98 -8.40
CA ILE A 55 -12.57 4.08 -7.47
C ILE A 55 -13.69 5.09 -7.72
N ALA A 56 -14.53 5.31 -6.73
CA ALA A 56 -15.58 6.31 -6.76
C ALA A 56 -15.02 7.72 -6.51
N GLU A 57 -15.86 8.71 -6.70
CA GLU A 57 -15.49 10.11 -6.43
C GLU A 57 -15.04 10.29 -4.97
N GLY A 58 -13.90 10.93 -4.78
CA GLY A 58 -13.29 11.11 -3.47
C GLY A 58 -12.57 9.87 -2.92
N GLY A 59 -12.60 8.75 -3.64
CA GLY A 59 -11.88 7.53 -3.28
C GLY A 59 -10.37 7.68 -3.47
N THR A 60 -9.61 7.11 -2.56
CA THR A 60 -8.14 7.02 -2.66
C THR A 60 -7.70 5.65 -2.23
N LEU A 61 -6.89 5.01 -3.06
CA LEU A 61 -6.26 3.73 -2.77
C LEU A 61 -4.75 3.91 -2.67
N ILE A 62 -4.18 3.51 -1.55
CA ILE A 62 -2.73 3.50 -1.36
C ILE A 62 -2.29 2.05 -1.28
N VAL A 63 -1.43 1.65 -2.20
CA VAL A 63 -0.90 0.30 -2.29
C VAL A 63 0.62 0.31 -2.21
N LEU A 64 1.16 -0.74 -1.63
CA LEU A 64 2.59 -0.97 -1.50
C LEU A 64 3.02 -2.03 -2.52
N ASN A 65 3.84 -1.63 -3.49
CA ASN A 65 4.45 -2.57 -4.42
C ASN A 65 5.62 -3.27 -3.72
N GLN A 66 5.50 -4.58 -3.53
CA GLN A 66 6.52 -5.37 -2.83
C GLN A 66 7.78 -5.59 -3.66
N ASP A 67 7.63 -5.70 -4.97
CA ASP A 67 8.76 -6.01 -5.86
C ASP A 67 9.67 -4.80 -6.06
N GLU A 68 9.07 -3.63 -6.24
CA GLU A 68 9.80 -2.37 -6.48
C GLU A 68 10.02 -1.53 -5.21
N LYS A 69 9.47 -1.95 -4.07
CA LYS A 69 9.51 -1.19 -2.81
C LYS A 69 9.02 0.25 -2.96
N LYS A 70 7.87 0.38 -3.61
CA LYS A 70 7.22 1.67 -3.88
C LYS A 70 5.86 1.78 -3.21
N LEU A 71 5.59 2.95 -2.67
CA LEU A 71 4.25 3.33 -2.22
C LEU A 71 3.53 4.04 -3.36
N CYS A 72 2.43 3.48 -3.80
CA CYS A 72 1.66 3.99 -4.93
C CYS A 72 0.32 4.54 -4.43
N THR A 73 0.01 5.77 -4.79
CA THR A 73 -1.25 6.43 -4.44
C THR A 73 -2.09 6.61 -5.69
N ILE A 74 -3.29 6.03 -5.71
CA ILE A 74 -4.24 6.09 -6.81
C ILE A 74 -5.44 6.93 -6.36
N LYS A 75 -5.65 8.07 -7.01
CA LYS A 75 -6.76 8.99 -6.75
C LYS A 75 -7.68 9.18 -7.95
N THR A 76 -7.34 8.59 -9.08
CA THR A 76 -8.10 8.74 -10.31
C THR A 76 -9.44 8.03 -10.20
N ILE A 77 -10.51 8.79 -10.39
CA ILE A 77 -11.87 8.24 -10.47
C ILE A 77 -11.99 7.37 -11.71
N GLY A 78 -12.59 6.22 -11.57
CA GLY A 78 -12.81 5.29 -12.67
C GLY A 78 -12.51 3.85 -12.31
N GLU A 79 -12.47 3.03 -13.29
CA GLU A 79 -12.22 1.61 -13.15
C GLU A 79 -11.17 1.13 -14.14
N GLY A 80 -10.38 0.17 -13.71
CA GLY A 80 -9.31 -0.42 -14.49
C GLY A 80 -8.40 -1.30 -13.66
N THR A 81 -7.40 -1.87 -14.31
CA THR A 81 -6.36 -2.62 -13.60
C THR A 81 -5.46 -1.67 -12.81
N ILE A 82 -4.83 -2.17 -11.76
CA ILE A 82 -3.88 -1.37 -10.94
C ILE A 82 -2.81 -0.75 -11.84
N THR A 83 -2.25 -1.53 -12.78
CA THR A 83 -1.23 -1.04 -13.71
C THR A 83 -1.74 0.10 -14.59
N SER A 84 -2.95 -0.01 -15.12
CA SER A 84 -3.52 1.03 -15.99
C SER A 84 -3.85 2.30 -15.22
N LEU A 85 -4.34 2.17 -13.99
CA LEU A 85 -4.64 3.32 -13.12
C LEU A 85 -3.36 4.03 -12.67
N LEU A 86 -2.30 3.30 -12.36
CA LEU A 86 -1.00 3.90 -12.01
C LEU A 86 -0.37 4.68 -13.18
N ALA A 87 -0.64 4.27 -14.41
CA ALA A 87 -0.18 4.99 -15.60
C ALA A 87 -0.95 6.28 -15.87
N THR A 88 -2.09 6.48 -15.22
CA THR A 88 -2.93 7.67 -15.40
C THR A 88 -2.31 8.89 -14.71
N THR A 89 -2.40 10.04 -15.37
CA THR A 89 -1.89 11.30 -14.84
C THR A 89 -2.53 11.69 -13.51
N GLY A 90 -1.72 12.12 -12.55
CA GLY A 90 -2.20 12.53 -11.22
C GLY A 90 -1.97 11.49 -10.13
N ASN A 91 -1.69 10.25 -10.48
CA ASN A 91 -1.31 9.22 -9.52
C ASN A 91 0.19 9.32 -9.19
N LYS A 92 0.53 9.04 -7.95
CA LYS A 92 1.89 9.19 -7.44
C LYS A 92 2.48 7.83 -7.04
N SER A 93 3.74 7.65 -7.34
CA SER A 93 4.54 6.51 -6.90
C SER A 93 5.80 7.04 -6.22
N GLN A 94 6.04 6.60 -5.01
CA GLN A 94 7.20 7.03 -4.21
C GLN A 94 8.05 5.82 -3.85
N SER A 95 9.33 5.88 -4.22
CA SER A 95 10.30 4.85 -3.82
C SER A 95 10.59 4.95 -2.32
N LEU A 96 10.63 3.81 -1.66
CA LEU A 96 10.93 3.69 -0.25
C LEU A 96 12.34 3.11 -0.06
N THR A 97 13.01 3.56 1.01
CA THR A 97 14.24 2.89 1.45
C THR A 97 13.89 1.50 1.98
N GLU A 98 14.85 0.58 1.93
CA GLU A 98 14.64 -0.79 2.40
C GLU A 98 14.23 -0.84 3.87
N SER A 99 14.87 -0.05 4.70
CA SER A 99 14.54 0.06 6.13
C SER A 99 13.12 0.54 6.38
N TYR A 100 12.67 1.53 5.62
CA TYR A 100 11.31 2.07 5.76
C TYR A 100 10.25 1.12 5.21
N PHE A 101 10.56 0.45 4.11
CA PHE A 101 9.70 -0.59 3.56
C PHE A 101 9.49 -1.73 4.55
N THR A 102 10.57 -2.26 5.12
CA THR A 102 10.54 -3.30 6.15
C THR A 102 9.72 -2.85 7.36
N TYR A 103 9.94 -1.63 7.82
CA TYR A 103 9.16 -1.04 8.92
C TYR A 103 7.66 -1.04 8.64
N ILE A 104 7.24 -0.60 7.45
CA ILE A 104 5.82 -0.61 7.05
C ILE A 104 5.25 -2.02 7.07
N ILE A 105 5.96 -2.99 6.48
CA ILE A 105 5.51 -4.39 6.43
C ILE A 105 5.37 -4.98 7.84
N GLU A 106 6.32 -4.72 8.72
CA GLU A 106 6.26 -5.17 10.11
C GLU A 106 5.08 -4.54 10.86
N LYS A 107 4.87 -3.25 10.68
CA LYS A 107 3.71 -2.54 11.24
C LYS A 107 2.40 -3.13 10.75
N MET A 108 2.28 -3.41 9.48
CA MET A 108 1.07 -4.03 8.92
C MET A 108 0.82 -5.44 9.46
N LYS A 109 1.86 -6.19 9.78
CA LYS A 109 1.75 -7.53 10.38
C LYS A 109 1.36 -7.47 11.86
N SER A 110 1.82 -6.45 12.58
CA SER A 110 1.60 -6.30 14.02
C SER A 110 0.27 -5.62 14.38
N ASP A 111 -0.43 -5.09 13.40
CA ASP A 111 -1.72 -4.41 13.58
C ASP A 111 -2.80 -5.35 14.15
N GLY A 112 -3.00 -5.30 15.40
CA GLY A 112 -3.90 -6.14 16.18
C GLY A 112 -3.35 -6.44 17.57
N LYS A 113 -2.07 -6.14 17.81
CA LYS A 113 -1.39 -6.24 19.10
C LYS A 113 -0.70 -4.93 19.52
N GLU A 114 -1.09 -3.80 18.93
CA GLU A 114 -0.49 -2.54 19.30
C GLU A 114 -0.86 -2.17 20.73
N ASN A 115 0.13 -2.28 21.60
CA ASN A 115 0.07 -1.68 22.91
C ASN A 115 0.17 -0.15 22.72
N PRO A 116 -0.88 0.62 23.03
CA PRO A 116 -0.87 2.07 22.82
C PRO A 116 0.29 2.77 23.57
N ASN A 117 0.89 2.10 24.53
CA ASN A 117 2.05 2.62 25.25
C ASN A 117 3.35 2.60 24.42
N THR A 118 3.43 1.82 23.36
CA THR A 118 4.64 1.74 22.52
C THR A 118 4.81 2.99 21.65
N TYR A 119 3.71 3.62 21.24
CA TYR A 119 3.75 4.90 20.53
C TYR A 119 4.31 6.04 21.37
N MET A 120 3.99 6.05 22.64
CA MET A 120 4.45 7.11 23.53
C MET A 120 5.92 6.98 23.91
N GLN A 121 6.49 5.77 23.84
CA GLN A 121 7.90 5.57 24.18
C GLN A 121 8.87 5.86 23.03
N SER A 122 8.45 5.71 21.78
CA SER A 122 9.36 5.89 20.64
C SER A 122 9.24 7.23 19.92
N ALA A 123 8.13 7.93 20.08
CA ALA A 123 7.83 9.14 19.30
C ALA A 123 7.98 10.45 20.03
N GLY A 124 8.84 10.54 21.01
CA GLY A 124 9.18 11.83 21.55
C GLY A 124 8.80 12.11 22.99
N THR A 125 9.07 11.16 23.86
CA THR A 125 9.05 11.40 25.29
C THR A 125 9.95 12.57 25.70
N SER A 126 11.05 12.80 25.00
CA SER A 126 11.94 13.93 25.25
C SER A 126 11.33 15.29 24.87
N TYR A 127 10.41 15.31 23.91
CA TYR A 127 9.79 16.56 23.47
C TYR A 127 8.71 17.07 24.41
N ARG A 128 7.97 16.16 25.07
CA ARG A 128 6.89 16.53 26.00
C ARG A 128 7.39 16.91 27.37
N ASP A 129 8.48 16.30 27.84
CA ASP A 129 9.02 16.58 29.14
C ASP A 129 9.62 17.99 29.21
N VAL A 130 10.22 18.46 28.13
CA VAL A 130 10.76 19.82 28.05
C VAL A 130 9.65 20.88 28.06
N ASP A 131 8.58 20.64 27.30
CA ASP A 131 7.49 21.61 27.18
C ASP A 131 6.64 21.70 28.46
N SER A 132 6.38 20.58 29.11
CA SER A 132 5.60 20.58 30.35
C SER A 132 6.32 21.23 31.51
N THR A 133 7.63 21.07 31.60
CA THR A 133 8.46 21.69 32.62
C THR A 133 8.54 23.21 32.44
N THR A 134 8.70 23.64 31.19
CA THR A 134 8.78 25.08 30.87
C THR A 134 7.46 25.80 31.11
N ILE A 135 6.34 25.18 30.83
CA ILE A 135 5.01 25.75 31.05
C ILE A 135 4.70 25.83 32.55
N SER A 136 5.08 24.82 33.31
CA SER A 136 4.89 24.83 34.78
C SER A 136 5.66 25.94 35.44
N ASP A 137 6.89 26.19 35.03
CA ASP A 137 7.73 27.25 35.56
C ASP A 137 7.21 28.65 35.21
N LEU A 138 6.59 28.81 34.06
CA LEU A 138 5.96 30.07 33.64
C LEU A 138 4.66 30.36 34.38
N LEU A 139 3.91 29.34 34.79
CA LEU A 139 2.63 29.48 35.49
C LEU A 139 2.81 29.68 37.02
N LEU A 140 3.98 29.36 37.58
CA LEU A 140 4.28 29.50 39.00
C LEU A 140 4.92 30.85 39.36
N LYS A 141 5.15 31.73 38.41
CA LYS A 141 5.61 33.09 38.56
C LYS A 141 4.51 34.10 38.31
#